data_0b3612b44457a128096a5478e57a86f0
#
_entry.id   0b3612b44457a128096a5478e57a86f0
#
_cell.length_a   1.000
_cell.length_b   1.000
_cell.length_c   1.000
_cell.angle_alpha   90.00
_cell.angle_beta   90.00
_cell.angle_gamma   90.00
#
_symmetry.space_group_name_H-M   'P 1'
#
loop_
_entity.id
_entity.type
_entity.pdbx_description
1 polymer ?
#
loop_
_entity_poly.entity_id
_entity_poly.type
_entity_poly.pdbx_seq_one_letter_code
_entity_poly.pdbx_strand_id
1 'polypeptide(L)'
;LFESYCASILATSALGVAAFTGTGLLPEGFTAGDMQLRAMFLPVVLAGVGILLSVAGVFMVRTEEDASQKSLLKALARGVDLACIGVAIVSLGLVYWMLPNFLGVCVSIITGLAAGWLIGKWTEYCTSDEFAPTRKLADQSLTGPGTIVTAGIADGMRSVWAPVVVVVVAMILAFGFAAKWNLNDVTWFAMGLYGVGIAAVGM
;
A
#
# COMPACT_ATOMS: atom_id res chain seq x y z
N LEU A 1 -13.92 1.88 -4.43
CA LEU A 1 -12.84 1.94 -3.43
C LEU A 1 -13.13 1.06 -2.21
N PHE A 2 -14.27 1.20 -1.56
CA PHE A 2 -14.62 0.42 -0.37
C PHE A 2 -14.67 -1.10 -0.65
N GLU A 3 -15.31 -1.50 -1.76
CA GLU A 3 -15.40 -2.90 -2.18
C GLU A 3 -14.01 -3.53 -2.41
N SER A 4 -13.13 -2.84 -3.13
CA SER A 4 -11.76 -3.31 -3.39
C SER A 4 -10.94 -3.44 -2.11
N TYR A 5 -11.13 -2.51 -1.17
CA TYR A 5 -10.45 -2.53 0.12
C TYR A 5 -10.92 -3.70 0.98
N CYS A 6 -12.24 -3.93 1.08
CA CYS A 6 -12.78 -5.08 1.77
C CYS A 6 -12.34 -6.42 1.15
N ALA A 7 -12.30 -6.50 -0.18
CA ALA A 7 -11.84 -7.69 -0.89
C ALA A 7 -10.38 -8.02 -0.58
N SER A 8 -9.49 -7.00 -0.55
CA SER A 8 -8.08 -7.21 -0.21
C SER A 8 -7.89 -7.66 1.24
N ILE A 9 -8.64 -7.12 2.20
CA ILE A 9 -8.62 -7.54 3.59
C ILE A 9 -9.08 -9.00 3.73
N LEU A 10 -10.20 -9.37 3.10
CA LEU A 10 -10.73 -10.74 3.14
C LEU A 10 -9.76 -11.74 2.51
N ALA A 11 -9.22 -11.43 1.33
CA ALA A 11 -8.25 -12.29 0.66
C ALA A 11 -6.99 -12.47 1.51
N THR A 12 -6.48 -11.40 2.11
CA THR A 12 -5.29 -11.46 2.98
C THR A 12 -5.58 -12.26 4.25
N SER A 13 -6.76 -12.12 4.85
CA SER A 13 -7.18 -12.90 6.02
C SER A 13 -7.22 -14.41 5.69
N ALA A 14 -7.74 -14.78 4.53
CA ALA A 14 -7.76 -16.17 4.07
C ALA A 14 -6.34 -16.71 3.84
N LEU A 15 -5.45 -15.92 3.23
CA LEU A 15 -4.03 -16.27 3.07
C LEU A 15 -3.33 -16.43 4.42
N GLY A 16 -3.67 -15.59 5.41
CA GLY A 16 -3.16 -15.72 6.77
C GLY A 16 -3.49 -17.04 7.44
N VAL A 17 -4.74 -17.49 7.29
CA VAL A 17 -5.15 -18.82 7.78
C VAL A 17 -4.37 -19.93 7.05
N ALA A 18 -4.25 -19.83 5.73
CA ALA A 18 -3.54 -20.82 4.92
C ALA A 18 -2.04 -20.90 5.26
N ALA A 19 -1.41 -19.78 5.59
CA ALA A 19 0.02 -19.74 5.92
C ALA A 19 0.39 -20.53 7.18
N PHE A 20 -0.54 -20.69 8.13
CA PHE A 20 -0.33 -21.40 9.38
C PHE A 20 -1.07 -22.75 9.46
N THR A 21 -1.43 -23.35 8.34
CA THR A 21 -2.02 -24.72 8.32
C THR A 21 -0.98 -25.79 8.61
N GLY A 22 0.31 -25.55 8.37
CA GLY A 22 1.41 -26.47 8.68
C GLY A 22 2.04 -26.20 10.06
N THR A 23 2.52 -27.25 10.71
CA THR A 23 3.17 -27.15 12.04
C THR A 23 4.59 -26.58 11.99
N GLY A 24 5.17 -26.40 10.80
CA GLY A 24 6.60 -26.05 10.63
C GLY A 24 6.97 -24.60 10.97
N LEU A 25 6.00 -23.70 11.14
CA LEU A 25 6.23 -22.27 11.41
C LEU A 25 5.74 -21.81 12.78
N LEU A 26 5.40 -22.74 13.68
CA LEU A 26 4.83 -22.39 14.97
C LEU A 26 5.91 -21.91 15.95
N PRO A 27 5.78 -20.70 16.54
CA PRO A 27 6.63 -20.28 17.65
C PRO A 27 6.35 -21.13 18.89
N GLU A 28 7.36 -21.27 19.75
CA GLU A 28 7.20 -22.00 21.02
C GLU A 28 6.05 -21.42 21.86
N GLY A 29 5.16 -22.27 22.32
CA GLY A 29 4.03 -21.90 23.17
C GLY A 29 2.75 -21.48 22.45
N PHE A 30 2.70 -21.52 21.11
CA PHE A 30 1.49 -21.22 20.35
C PHE A 30 0.94 -22.46 19.64
N THR A 31 -0.40 -22.55 19.58
CA THR A 31 -1.08 -23.57 18.77
C THR A 31 -1.26 -23.08 17.34
N ALA A 32 -1.43 -24.01 16.39
CA ALA A 32 -1.72 -23.65 14.99
C ALA A 32 -2.99 -22.78 14.89
N GLY A 33 -4.03 -23.10 15.65
CA GLY A 33 -5.26 -22.32 15.69
C GLY A 33 -5.07 -20.89 16.18
N ASP A 34 -4.24 -20.68 17.21
CA ASP A 34 -3.95 -19.33 17.72
C ASP A 34 -3.24 -18.48 16.67
N MET A 35 -2.26 -19.06 15.98
CA MET A 35 -1.52 -18.34 14.93
C MET A 35 -2.38 -18.06 13.70
N GLN A 36 -3.26 -18.98 13.32
CA GLN A 36 -4.23 -18.75 12.25
C GLN A 36 -5.17 -17.59 12.58
N LEU A 37 -5.73 -17.56 13.79
CA LEU A 37 -6.60 -16.46 14.23
C LEU A 37 -5.85 -15.12 14.24
N ARG A 38 -4.63 -15.08 14.77
CA ARG A 38 -3.82 -13.87 14.78
C ARG A 38 -3.49 -13.37 13.36
N ALA A 39 -3.08 -14.26 12.46
CA ALA A 39 -2.80 -13.92 11.07
C ALA A 39 -4.06 -13.49 10.31
N MET A 40 -5.22 -14.07 10.60
CA MET A 40 -6.51 -13.68 10.03
C MET A 40 -6.93 -12.28 10.49
N PHE A 41 -6.75 -11.95 11.76
CA PHE A 41 -7.16 -10.66 12.31
C PHE A 41 -6.17 -9.53 12.04
N LEU A 42 -4.89 -9.81 11.78
CA LEU A 42 -3.88 -8.78 11.56
C LEU A 42 -4.26 -7.77 10.46
N PRO A 43 -4.70 -8.16 9.25
CA PRO A 43 -5.10 -7.19 8.24
C PRO A 43 -6.30 -6.35 8.65
N VAL A 44 -7.26 -6.92 9.38
CA VAL A 44 -8.44 -6.20 9.91
C VAL A 44 -8.03 -5.14 10.93
N VAL A 45 -7.17 -5.52 11.88
CA VAL A 45 -6.65 -4.61 12.91
C VAL A 45 -5.81 -3.51 12.27
N LEU A 46 -4.95 -3.86 11.32
CA LEU A 46 -4.12 -2.90 10.58
C LEU A 46 -4.99 -1.88 9.83
N ALA A 47 -6.03 -2.34 9.16
CA ALA A 47 -6.99 -1.48 8.48
C ALA A 47 -7.73 -0.55 9.46
N GLY A 48 -8.20 -1.06 10.58
CA GLY A 48 -8.87 -0.27 11.62
C GLY A 48 -7.96 0.82 12.20
N VAL A 49 -6.73 0.48 12.51
CA VAL A 49 -5.72 1.45 12.99
C VAL A 49 -5.37 2.45 11.89
N GLY A 50 -5.25 2.01 10.64
CA GLY A 50 -5.02 2.88 9.48
C GLY A 50 -6.10 3.96 9.34
N ILE A 51 -7.38 3.58 9.51
CA ILE A 51 -8.49 4.53 9.50
C ILE A 51 -8.35 5.56 10.62
N LEU A 52 -8.04 5.15 11.85
CA LEU A 52 -7.87 6.06 12.98
C LEU A 52 -6.71 7.04 12.74
N LEU A 53 -5.59 6.57 12.22
CA LEU A 53 -4.44 7.40 11.89
C LEU A 53 -4.72 8.33 10.71
N SER A 54 -5.49 7.89 9.72
CA SER A 54 -5.94 8.73 8.61
C SER A 54 -6.84 9.87 9.11
N VAL A 55 -7.79 9.58 9.99
CA VAL A 55 -8.62 10.62 10.63
C VAL A 55 -7.76 11.60 11.43
N ALA A 56 -6.79 11.12 12.19
CA ALA A 56 -5.85 11.99 12.89
C ALA A 56 -5.03 12.85 11.91
N GLY A 57 -4.63 12.29 10.76
CA GLY A 57 -3.94 13.02 9.69
C GLY A 57 -4.75 14.19 9.13
N VAL A 58 -6.08 14.04 9.02
CA VAL A 58 -6.97 15.14 8.56
C VAL A 58 -6.87 16.36 9.47
N PHE A 59 -6.79 16.19 10.79
CA PHE A 59 -6.65 17.31 11.73
C PHE A 59 -5.31 18.05 11.61
N MET A 60 -4.32 17.45 10.96
CA MET A 60 -3.02 18.07 10.69
C MET A 60 -3.03 18.93 9.41
N VAL A 61 -4.03 18.76 8.55
CA VAL A 61 -4.19 19.57 7.32
C VAL A 61 -4.71 20.95 7.72
N ARG A 62 -3.82 21.94 7.68
CA ARG A 62 -4.17 23.35 7.93
C ARG A 62 -3.72 24.18 6.75
N THR A 63 -4.61 25.03 6.25
CA THR A 63 -4.38 25.95 5.14
C THR A 63 -4.97 27.32 5.46
N GLU A 64 -4.44 28.37 4.85
CA GLU A 64 -4.97 29.73 4.90
C GLU A 64 -6.13 29.88 3.90
N GLU A 65 -7.03 30.84 4.11
CA GLU A 65 -8.22 31.04 3.27
C GLU A 65 -7.86 31.40 1.80
N ASP A 66 -6.73 32.08 1.57
CA ASP A 66 -6.22 32.44 0.24
C ASP A 66 -5.11 31.52 -0.29
N ALA A 67 -5.12 30.26 0.13
CA ALA A 67 -4.06 29.33 -0.23
C ALA A 67 -4.08 29.00 -1.74
N SER A 68 -2.92 29.09 -2.40
CA SER A 68 -2.77 28.61 -3.76
C SER A 68 -2.97 27.09 -3.86
N GLN A 69 -3.38 26.59 -5.04
CA GLN A 69 -3.57 25.14 -5.26
C GLN A 69 -2.35 24.33 -4.85
N LYS A 70 -1.16 24.86 -5.08
CA LYS A 70 0.11 24.26 -4.64
C LYS A 70 0.23 24.12 -3.13
N SER A 71 -0.19 25.13 -2.35
CA SER A 71 -0.15 25.07 -0.89
C SER A 71 -1.17 24.10 -0.35
N LEU A 72 -2.35 23.97 -0.98
CA LEU A 72 -3.38 22.99 -0.66
C LEU A 72 -2.87 21.56 -0.87
N LEU A 73 -2.28 21.26 -2.03
CA LEU A 73 -1.70 19.94 -2.32
C LEU A 73 -0.58 19.58 -1.34
N LYS A 74 0.29 20.54 -0.99
CA LYS A 74 1.34 20.31 0.00
C LYS A 74 0.80 20.05 1.41
N ALA A 75 -0.26 20.75 1.82
CA ALA A 75 -0.89 20.53 3.12
C ALA A 75 -1.53 19.13 3.18
N LEU A 76 -2.21 18.73 2.09
CA LEU A 76 -2.81 17.39 1.98
C LEU A 76 -1.71 16.31 2.00
N ALA A 77 -0.64 16.47 1.24
CA ALA A 77 0.49 15.54 1.21
C ALA A 77 1.11 15.35 2.60
N ARG A 78 1.28 16.41 3.40
CA ARG A 78 1.78 16.30 4.78
C ARG A 78 0.89 15.44 5.67
N GLY A 79 -0.44 15.57 5.54
CA GLY A 79 -1.40 14.73 6.27
C GLY A 79 -1.26 13.25 5.92
N VAL A 80 -1.14 12.96 4.61
CA VAL A 80 -0.94 11.59 4.11
C VAL A 80 0.42 11.03 4.56
N ASP A 81 1.51 11.80 4.42
CA ASP A 81 2.85 11.37 4.82
C ASP A 81 2.91 11.04 6.32
N LEU A 82 2.26 11.88 7.17
CA LEU A 82 2.18 11.62 8.61
C LEU A 82 1.39 10.35 8.92
N ALA A 83 0.25 10.14 8.25
CA ALA A 83 -0.55 8.94 8.41
C ALA A 83 0.25 7.68 7.99
N CYS A 84 0.95 7.72 6.86
CA CYS A 84 1.82 6.63 6.40
C CYS A 84 2.92 6.29 7.41
N ILE A 85 3.61 7.29 7.95
CA ILE A 85 4.63 7.10 8.99
C ILE A 85 4.00 6.51 10.26
N GLY A 86 2.85 7.01 10.67
CA GLY A 86 2.10 6.49 11.82
C GLY A 86 1.73 5.01 11.63
N VAL A 87 1.19 4.64 10.48
CA VAL A 87 0.86 3.24 10.16
C VAL A 87 2.12 2.37 10.15
N ALA A 88 3.24 2.84 9.60
CA ALA A 88 4.50 2.11 9.61
C ALA A 88 4.99 1.81 11.03
N ILE A 89 4.94 2.79 11.94
CA ILE A 89 5.36 2.62 13.33
C ILE A 89 4.41 1.67 14.07
N VAL A 90 3.10 1.85 13.93
CA VAL A 90 2.12 1.02 14.63
C VAL A 90 2.12 -0.42 14.08
N SER A 91 2.35 -0.60 12.78
CA SER A 91 2.47 -1.93 12.18
C SER A 91 3.62 -2.75 12.76
N LEU A 92 4.76 -2.10 13.08
CA LEU A 92 5.88 -2.75 13.79
C LEU A 92 5.43 -3.33 15.13
N GLY A 93 4.74 -2.52 15.93
CA GLY A 93 4.21 -2.96 17.23
C GLY A 93 3.16 -4.07 17.11
N LEU A 94 2.23 -3.94 16.16
CA LEU A 94 1.18 -4.93 15.93
C LEU A 94 1.74 -6.28 15.47
N VAL A 95 2.68 -6.28 14.52
CA VAL A 95 3.31 -7.52 14.05
C VAL A 95 4.12 -8.17 15.17
N TYR A 96 4.87 -7.39 15.95
CA TYR A 96 5.62 -7.93 17.08
C TYR A 96 4.71 -8.59 18.13
N TRP A 97 3.54 -8.00 18.39
CA TRP A 97 2.57 -8.52 19.37
C TRP A 97 1.75 -9.69 18.85
N MET A 98 1.30 -9.64 17.58
CA MET A 98 0.41 -10.64 16.99
C MET A 98 1.16 -11.81 16.37
N LEU A 99 2.29 -11.56 15.71
CA LEU A 99 3.08 -12.55 14.98
C LEU A 99 4.55 -12.51 15.43
N PRO A 100 4.85 -12.97 16.67
CA PRO A 100 6.23 -13.01 17.15
C PRO A 100 7.11 -13.85 16.22
N ASN A 101 8.33 -13.40 15.95
CA ASN A 101 9.32 -14.01 15.06
C ASN A 101 9.07 -13.88 13.53
N PHE A 102 8.00 -13.19 13.09
CA PHE A 102 7.69 -12.97 11.68
C PHE A 102 7.94 -11.51 11.24
N LEU A 103 9.11 -10.97 11.55
CA LEU A 103 9.50 -9.60 11.14
C LEU A 103 9.45 -9.37 9.62
N GLY A 104 9.56 -10.42 8.81
CA GLY A 104 9.39 -10.34 7.36
C GLY A 104 8.02 -9.79 6.94
N VAL A 105 6.96 -10.09 7.70
CA VAL A 105 5.62 -9.55 7.45
C VAL A 105 5.59 -8.03 7.67
N CYS A 106 6.34 -7.52 8.65
CA CYS A 106 6.45 -6.09 8.87
C CYS A 106 7.13 -5.37 7.70
N VAL A 107 8.22 -5.97 7.17
CA VAL A 107 8.89 -5.43 5.97
C VAL A 107 7.94 -5.44 4.78
N SER A 108 7.08 -6.46 4.64
CA SER A 108 6.05 -6.50 3.59
C SER A 108 5.05 -5.36 3.71
N ILE A 109 4.58 -5.01 4.93
CA ILE A 109 3.70 -3.86 5.16
C ILE A 109 4.38 -2.56 4.74
N ILE A 110 5.63 -2.35 5.18
CA ILE A 110 6.40 -1.15 4.83
C ILE A 110 6.62 -1.06 3.31
N THR A 111 6.87 -2.19 2.66
CA THR A 111 7.02 -2.25 1.19
C THR A 111 5.71 -1.83 0.50
N GLY A 112 4.55 -2.28 0.99
CA GLY A 112 3.24 -1.87 0.50
C GLY A 112 3.00 -0.36 0.67
N LEU A 113 3.25 0.17 1.87
CA LEU A 113 3.13 1.62 2.14
C LEU A 113 4.04 2.45 1.24
N ALA A 114 5.29 2.03 1.05
CA ALA A 114 6.24 2.71 0.18
C ALA A 114 5.78 2.69 -1.29
N ALA A 115 5.27 1.54 -1.75
CA ALA A 115 4.73 1.41 -3.10
C ALA A 115 3.51 2.30 -3.32
N GLY A 116 2.55 2.33 -2.39
CA GLY A 116 1.39 3.21 -2.44
C GLY A 116 1.78 4.68 -2.46
N TRP A 117 2.75 5.08 -1.63
CA TRP A 117 3.28 6.44 -1.63
C TRP A 117 3.95 6.82 -2.97
N LEU A 118 4.76 5.93 -3.54
CA LEU A 118 5.40 6.15 -4.84
C LEU A 118 4.37 6.29 -5.97
N ILE A 119 3.34 5.43 -5.97
CA ILE A 119 2.25 5.48 -6.96
C ILE A 119 1.48 6.80 -6.81
N GLY A 120 1.18 7.22 -5.57
CA GLY A 120 0.53 8.50 -5.30
C GLY A 120 1.32 9.69 -5.84
N LYS A 121 2.64 9.72 -5.61
CA LYS A 121 3.54 10.77 -6.13
C LYS A 121 3.63 10.75 -7.65
N TRP A 122 3.68 9.58 -8.25
CA TRP A 122 3.65 9.46 -9.71
C TRP A 122 2.34 9.96 -10.31
N THR A 123 1.21 9.60 -9.69
CA THR A 123 -0.11 10.06 -10.13
C THR A 123 -0.22 11.58 -10.02
N GLU A 124 0.24 12.16 -8.89
CA GLU A 124 0.31 13.61 -8.71
C GLU A 124 1.12 14.27 -9.83
N TYR A 125 2.28 13.73 -10.18
CA TYR A 125 3.10 14.23 -11.28
C TYR A 125 2.39 14.19 -12.63
N CYS A 126 1.64 13.13 -12.92
CA CYS A 126 0.95 12.97 -14.20
C CYS A 126 -0.33 13.82 -14.33
N THR A 127 -0.99 14.15 -13.19
CA THR A 127 -2.33 14.75 -13.20
C THR A 127 -2.38 16.21 -12.73
N SER A 128 -1.37 16.69 -12.01
CA SER A 128 -1.35 18.04 -11.49
C SER A 128 -1.00 19.07 -12.58
N ASP A 129 -1.66 20.20 -12.55
CA ASP A 129 -1.43 21.35 -13.43
C ASP A 129 -0.07 22.05 -13.23
N GLU A 130 0.62 21.76 -12.12
CA GLU A 130 1.96 22.27 -11.86
C GLU A 130 3.05 21.62 -12.71
N PHE A 131 2.80 20.37 -13.16
CA PHE A 131 3.81 19.58 -13.87
C PHE A 131 3.64 19.58 -15.39
N ALA A 132 4.74 19.30 -16.06
CA ALA A 132 4.85 19.36 -17.51
C ALA A 132 3.83 18.48 -18.28
N PRO A 133 3.45 17.27 -17.84
CA PRO A 133 2.50 16.43 -18.58
C PRO A 133 1.16 17.14 -18.81
N THR A 134 0.55 17.64 -17.74
CA THR A 134 -0.76 18.31 -17.81
C THR A 134 -0.68 19.63 -18.58
N ARG A 135 0.40 20.42 -18.40
CA ARG A 135 0.61 21.67 -19.15
C ARG A 135 0.76 21.42 -20.64
N LYS A 136 1.55 20.41 -21.05
CA LYS A 136 1.69 20.05 -22.46
C LYS A 136 0.36 19.60 -23.06
N LEU A 137 -0.47 18.88 -22.30
CA LEU A 137 -1.80 18.49 -22.74
C LEU A 137 -2.70 19.72 -22.92
N ALA A 138 -2.64 20.69 -22.01
CA ALA A 138 -3.38 21.96 -22.14
C ALA A 138 -2.96 22.74 -23.38
N ASP A 139 -1.66 22.79 -23.71
CA ASP A 139 -1.14 23.45 -24.90
C ASP A 139 -1.69 22.83 -26.20
N GLN A 140 -1.96 21.51 -26.22
CA GLN A 140 -2.57 20.84 -27.36
C GLN A 140 -4.01 21.31 -27.63
N SER A 141 -4.68 21.92 -26.67
CA SER A 141 -6.03 22.47 -26.88
C SER A 141 -6.06 23.58 -27.92
N LEU A 142 -4.94 24.27 -28.12
CA LEU A 142 -4.79 25.34 -29.13
C LEU A 142 -4.81 24.80 -30.57
N THR A 143 -4.49 23.50 -30.76
CA THR A 143 -4.42 22.87 -32.09
C THR A 143 -5.72 22.24 -32.54
N GLY A 144 -6.67 22.03 -31.60
CA GLY A 144 -8.02 21.54 -31.89
C GLY A 144 -8.45 20.35 -31.05
N PRO A 145 -9.76 20.00 -31.06
CA PRO A 145 -10.31 18.96 -30.18
C PRO A 145 -9.78 17.56 -30.48
N GLY A 146 -9.47 17.24 -31.72
CA GLY A 146 -8.94 15.93 -32.10
C GLY A 146 -7.55 15.67 -31.54
N THR A 147 -6.69 16.67 -31.55
CA THR A 147 -5.31 16.57 -31.06
C THR A 147 -5.27 16.42 -29.54
N ILE A 148 -6.10 17.16 -28.80
CA ILE A 148 -6.15 17.05 -27.34
C ILE A 148 -6.67 15.68 -26.88
N VAL A 149 -7.67 15.12 -27.56
CA VAL A 149 -8.18 13.77 -27.23
C VAL A 149 -7.12 12.71 -27.48
N THR A 150 -6.45 12.76 -28.63
CA THR A 150 -5.38 11.82 -28.97
C THR A 150 -4.19 11.93 -28.02
N ALA A 151 -3.77 13.15 -27.68
CA ALA A 151 -2.69 13.40 -26.73
C ALA A 151 -3.07 12.92 -25.32
N GLY A 152 -4.31 13.15 -24.86
CA GLY A 152 -4.81 12.70 -23.59
C GLY A 152 -4.81 11.17 -23.45
N ILE A 153 -5.24 10.46 -24.49
CA ILE A 153 -5.17 9.00 -24.52
C ILE A 153 -3.72 8.51 -24.46
N ALA A 154 -2.83 9.13 -25.24
CA ALA A 154 -1.42 8.76 -25.24
C ALA A 154 -0.74 9.00 -23.89
N ASP A 155 -1.00 10.13 -23.21
CA ASP A 155 -0.48 10.42 -21.89
C ASP A 155 -1.09 9.50 -20.82
N GLY A 156 -2.39 9.16 -20.93
CA GLY A 156 -3.05 8.18 -20.07
C GLY A 156 -2.38 6.81 -20.18
N MET A 157 -2.15 6.31 -21.39
CA MET A 157 -1.45 5.04 -21.61
C MET A 157 0.00 5.09 -21.07
N ARG A 158 0.68 6.21 -21.25
CA ARG A 158 2.05 6.40 -20.76
C ARG A 158 2.12 6.48 -19.24
N SER A 159 1.10 6.96 -18.55
CA SER A 159 1.11 7.10 -17.09
C SER A 159 1.05 5.76 -16.35
N VAL A 160 0.55 4.69 -16.99
CA VAL A 160 0.31 3.39 -16.34
C VAL A 160 1.58 2.57 -16.11
N TRP A 161 2.65 2.76 -16.91
CA TRP A 161 3.84 1.91 -16.82
C TRP A 161 4.52 1.93 -15.45
N ALA A 162 4.65 3.11 -14.83
CA ALA A 162 5.36 3.25 -13.57
C ALA A 162 4.61 2.59 -12.39
N PRO A 163 3.29 2.80 -12.20
CA PRO A 163 2.52 2.03 -11.22
C PRO A 163 2.66 0.52 -11.39
N VAL A 164 2.60 0.01 -12.62
CA VAL A 164 2.74 -1.43 -12.89
C VAL A 164 4.11 -1.94 -12.43
N VAL A 165 5.19 -1.24 -12.77
CA VAL A 165 6.54 -1.62 -12.33
C VAL A 165 6.67 -1.57 -10.81
N VAL A 166 6.15 -0.52 -10.16
CA VAL A 166 6.19 -0.38 -8.69
C VAL A 166 5.45 -1.53 -8.02
N VAL A 167 4.26 -1.90 -8.50
CA VAL A 167 3.47 -3.02 -7.96
C VAL A 167 4.22 -4.35 -8.12
N VAL A 168 4.80 -4.63 -9.30
CA VAL A 168 5.56 -5.86 -9.53
C VAL A 168 6.77 -5.95 -8.60
N VAL A 169 7.53 -4.88 -8.46
CA VAL A 169 8.68 -4.83 -7.55
C VAL A 169 8.23 -5.00 -6.10
N ALA A 170 7.16 -4.33 -5.69
CA ALA A 170 6.60 -4.45 -4.33
C ALA A 170 6.14 -5.88 -4.03
N MET A 171 5.48 -6.56 -4.98
CA MET A 171 5.06 -7.96 -4.81
C MET A 171 6.27 -8.89 -4.62
N ILE A 172 7.32 -8.74 -5.44
CA ILE A 172 8.54 -9.55 -5.35
C ILE A 172 9.23 -9.34 -3.99
N LEU A 173 9.37 -8.09 -3.55
CA LEU A 173 9.99 -7.77 -2.28
C LEU A 173 9.15 -8.26 -1.10
N ALA A 174 7.84 -8.00 -1.10
CA ALA A 174 6.94 -8.44 -0.03
C ALA A 174 6.93 -9.96 0.10
N PHE A 175 6.88 -10.69 -1.02
CA PHE A 175 6.98 -12.14 -1.04
C PHE A 175 8.34 -12.61 -0.50
N GLY A 176 9.44 -12.06 -1.02
CA GLY A 176 10.79 -12.49 -0.65
C GLY A 176 11.08 -12.29 0.83
N PHE A 177 10.73 -11.15 1.41
CA PHE A 177 10.94 -10.88 2.83
C PHE A 177 10.05 -11.73 3.74
N ALA A 178 8.79 -11.95 3.38
CA ALA A 178 7.89 -12.80 4.17
C ALA A 178 8.28 -14.28 4.08
N ALA A 179 8.66 -14.77 2.89
CA ALA A 179 9.14 -16.13 2.65
C ALA A 179 10.60 -16.37 3.09
N LYS A 180 11.31 -15.36 3.55
CA LYS A 180 12.76 -15.41 3.81
C LYS A 180 13.56 -15.96 2.62
N TRP A 181 13.08 -15.70 1.39
CA TRP A 181 13.64 -16.23 0.12
C TRP A 181 13.72 -17.76 0.04
N ASN A 182 13.00 -18.48 0.91
CA ASN A 182 12.97 -19.94 0.89
C ASN A 182 11.77 -20.42 0.05
N LEU A 183 12.01 -20.71 -1.22
CA LEU A 183 11.00 -21.14 -2.19
C LEU A 183 10.73 -22.66 -2.17
N ASN A 184 11.59 -23.42 -1.50
CA ASN A 184 11.52 -24.88 -1.52
C ASN A 184 10.54 -25.44 -0.48
N ASP A 185 10.21 -24.66 0.54
CA ASP A 185 9.31 -25.03 1.61
C ASP A 185 7.91 -24.48 1.37
N VAL A 186 6.91 -25.34 1.28
CA VAL A 186 5.50 -24.97 1.05
C VAL A 186 4.99 -24.00 2.13
N THR A 187 5.44 -24.14 3.37
CA THR A 187 5.05 -23.28 4.49
C THR A 187 5.60 -21.86 4.33
N TRP A 188 6.86 -21.70 3.95
CA TRP A 188 7.46 -20.41 3.67
C TRP A 188 6.89 -19.77 2.40
N PHE A 189 6.54 -20.59 1.40
CA PHE A 189 5.86 -20.10 0.20
C PHE A 189 4.48 -19.52 0.55
N ALA A 190 3.68 -20.21 1.37
CA ALA A 190 2.39 -19.71 1.85
C ALA A 190 2.53 -18.41 2.66
N MET A 191 3.58 -18.31 3.49
CA MET A 191 3.92 -17.07 4.21
C MET A 191 4.30 -15.93 3.25
N GLY A 192 4.99 -16.23 2.15
CA GLY A 192 5.28 -15.26 1.09
C GLY A 192 4.02 -14.70 0.43
N LEU A 193 3.05 -15.57 0.12
CA LEU A 193 1.74 -15.15 -0.40
C LEU A 193 0.98 -14.27 0.59
N TYR A 194 1.01 -14.63 1.88
CA TYR A 194 0.46 -13.78 2.94
C TYR A 194 1.14 -12.42 2.99
N GLY A 195 2.48 -12.36 2.85
CA GLY A 195 3.24 -11.11 2.78
C GLY A 195 2.81 -10.22 1.61
N VAL A 196 2.55 -10.79 0.43
CA VAL A 196 1.99 -10.03 -0.72
C VAL A 196 0.60 -9.49 -0.41
N GLY A 197 -0.27 -10.32 0.18
CA GLY A 197 -1.62 -9.89 0.57
C GLY A 197 -1.59 -8.73 1.57
N ILE A 198 -0.74 -8.85 2.61
CA ILE A 198 -0.66 -7.81 3.64
C ILE A 198 -0.02 -6.51 3.11
N ALA A 199 0.90 -6.60 2.14
CA ALA A 199 1.43 -5.43 1.45
C ALA A 199 0.33 -4.70 0.64
N ALA A 200 -0.58 -5.45 0.01
CA ALA A 200 -1.73 -4.89 -0.69
C ALA A 200 -2.72 -4.17 0.23
N VAL A 201 -2.86 -4.60 1.49
CA VAL A 201 -3.65 -3.88 2.51
C VAL A 201 -2.96 -2.59 2.94
N GLY A 202 -1.63 -2.53 2.88
CA GLY A 202 -0.83 -1.34 3.19
C GLY A 202 -0.81 -0.28 2.07
N MET A 203 -1.14 -0.66 0.83
CA MET A 203 -1.28 0.28 -0.30
C MET A 203 -2.59 1.06 -0.24
#